data_26767d387f8250acd2772198abeff368
#
_entry.id   26767d387f8250acd2772198abeff368
#
_cell.length_a   1.000
_cell.length_b   1.000
_cell.length_c   1.000
_cell.angle_alpha   90.00
_cell.angle_beta   90.00
_cell.angle_gamma   90.00
#
_symmetry.space_group_name_H-M   'P 1'
#
loop_
_entity.id
_entity.type
_entity.pdbx_description
1 polymer ?
#
loop_
_entity_poly.entity_id
_entity_poly.type
_entity_poly.pdbx_seq_one_letter_code
_entity_poly.pdbx_strand_id
1 'polypeptide(L)'
;MLEYGVRPVEEMRQLVASGEIEDVVAAAITTLTAWVVKERAHGIMVSPGIAPDDQLRLGFAPARTPQEALGMALGIVGRDARIAVLRHGGEIAPIVEAEAQPEVLGMERLWAGRRAP
;
A
#
# COMPACT_ATOMS: atom_id res chain seq x y z
N MET A 1 -1.05 14.70 -1.52
CA MET A 1 -1.05 13.36 -0.90
C MET A 1 -1.18 13.45 0.63
N LEU A 2 -0.34 14.18 1.33
CA LEU A 2 -0.43 14.34 2.80
C LEU A 2 -1.68 15.10 3.26
N GLU A 3 -2.23 15.97 2.45
CA GLU A 3 -3.39 16.79 2.78
C GLU A 3 -4.66 15.94 3.00
N TYR A 4 -4.87 14.94 2.17
CA TYR A 4 -6.06 14.10 2.22
C TYR A 4 -5.87 12.81 3.05
N GLY A 5 -4.62 12.40 3.30
CA GLY A 5 -4.29 11.18 4.03
C GLY A 5 -4.76 9.91 3.31
N VAL A 6 -4.69 8.79 4.03
CA VAL A 6 -5.18 7.50 3.57
C VAL A 6 -6.65 7.36 3.98
N ARG A 7 -7.55 7.30 2.99
CA ARG A 7 -8.99 7.20 3.18
C ARG A 7 -9.55 5.97 2.47
N PRO A 8 -10.70 5.44 2.91
CA PRO A 8 -11.41 4.40 2.18
C PRO A 8 -11.71 4.82 0.74
N VAL A 9 -11.72 3.86 -0.18
CA VAL A 9 -11.98 4.12 -1.61
C VAL A 9 -13.29 4.87 -1.83
N GLU A 10 -14.32 4.52 -1.07
CA GLU A 10 -15.64 5.14 -1.22
C GLU A 10 -15.66 6.61 -0.78
N GLU A 11 -14.95 6.94 0.31
CA GLU A 11 -14.81 8.33 0.75
C GLU A 11 -14.05 9.17 -0.29
N MET A 12 -12.99 8.60 -0.88
CA MET A 12 -12.23 9.26 -1.93
C MET A 12 -13.08 9.51 -3.18
N ARG A 13 -13.96 8.57 -3.55
CA ARG A 13 -14.92 8.77 -4.66
C ARG A 13 -15.89 9.91 -4.40
N GLN A 14 -16.36 10.03 -3.17
CA GLN A 14 -17.26 11.13 -2.79
C GLN A 14 -16.56 12.49 -2.87
N LEU A 15 -15.31 12.58 -2.42
CA LEU A 15 -14.51 13.81 -2.52
C LEU A 15 -14.23 14.23 -3.97
N VAL A 16 -14.02 13.28 -4.85
CA VAL A 16 -13.90 13.54 -6.29
C VAL A 16 -15.24 13.95 -6.88
N ALA A 17 -16.34 13.29 -6.51
CA ALA A 17 -17.67 13.60 -7.03
C ALA A 17 -18.19 14.95 -6.55
N SER A 18 -17.82 15.38 -5.34
CA SER A 18 -18.17 16.70 -4.80
C SER A 18 -17.34 17.85 -5.39
N GLY A 19 -16.25 17.52 -6.12
CA GLY A 19 -15.32 18.52 -6.66
C GLY A 19 -14.32 19.06 -5.64
N GLU A 20 -14.26 18.49 -4.44
CA GLU A 20 -13.26 18.86 -3.43
C GLU A 20 -11.85 18.43 -3.86
N ILE A 21 -11.74 17.38 -4.68
CA ILE A 21 -10.50 16.93 -5.29
C ILE A 21 -10.62 17.09 -6.81
N GLU A 22 -9.90 18.07 -7.35
CA GLU A 22 -9.89 18.33 -8.80
C GLU A 22 -8.99 17.34 -9.56
N ASP A 23 -7.89 16.91 -8.93
CA ASP A 23 -6.93 15.99 -9.55
C ASP A 23 -7.35 14.52 -9.31
N VAL A 24 -8.14 14.00 -10.24
CA VAL A 24 -8.62 12.61 -10.21
C VAL A 24 -7.47 11.60 -10.31
N VAL A 25 -6.39 11.94 -10.99
CA VAL A 25 -5.22 11.04 -11.13
C VAL A 25 -4.48 10.93 -9.81
N ALA A 26 -4.24 12.05 -9.14
CA ALA A 26 -3.64 12.06 -7.80
C ALA A 26 -4.51 11.31 -6.80
N ALA A 27 -5.83 11.49 -6.84
CA ALA A 27 -6.78 10.75 -6.02
C ALA A 27 -6.70 9.24 -6.27
N ALA A 28 -6.65 8.80 -7.52
CA ALA A 28 -6.55 7.40 -7.90
C ALA A 28 -5.23 6.76 -7.41
N ILE A 29 -4.09 7.44 -7.61
CA ILE A 29 -2.78 6.96 -7.15
C ILE A 29 -2.76 6.84 -5.62
N THR A 30 -3.27 7.85 -4.92
CA THR A 30 -3.35 7.83 -3.45
C THR A 30 -4.21 6.69 -2.95
N THR A 31 -5.36 6.47 -3.58
CA THR A 31 -6.29 5.39 -3.22
C THR A 31 -5.68 4.02 -3.45
N LEU A 32 -5.02 3.79 -4.59
CA LEU A 32 -4.38 2.51 -4.88
C LEU A 32 -3.26 2.20 -3.90
N THR A 33 -2.40 3.16 -3.60
CA THR A 33 -1.30 3.00 -2.64
C THR A 33 -1.85 2.71 -1.24
N ALA A 34 -2.84 3.48 -0.81
CA ALA A 34 -3.50 3.33 0.47
C ALA A 34 -4.18 1.97 0.64
N TRP A 35 -4.92 1.54 -0.38
CA TRP A 35 -5.62 0.26 -0.37
C TRP A 35 -4.66 -0.93 -0.29
N VAL A 36 -3.60 -0.91 -1.09
CA VAL A 36 -2.59 -1.99 -1.08
C VAL A 36 -1.89 -2.07 0.27
N VAL A 37 -1.50 -0.93 0.85
CA VAL A 37 -0.75 -0.92 2.11
C VAL A 37 -1.64 -1.22 3.31
N LYS A 38 -2.86 -0.68 3.38
CA LYS A 38 -3.75 -0.87 4.55
C LYS A 38 -4.48 -2.21 4.56
N GLU A 39 -4.95 -2.66 3.41
CA GLU A 39 -5.85 -3.81 3.36
C GLU A 39 -5.12 -5.13 3.08
N ARG A 40 -3.94 -5.08 2.49
CA ARG A 40 -3.22 -6.27 2.03
C ARG A 40 -1.86 -6.50 2.69
N ALA A 41 -1.29 -5.49 3.32
CA ALA A 41 0.03 -5.57 3.93
C ALA A 41 0.16 -4.67 5.15
N HIS A 42 1.08 -5.01 6.05
CA HIS A 42 1.50 -4.14 7.12
C HIS A 42 2.72 -3.34 6.65
N GLY A 43 2.50 -2.07 6.34
CA GLY A 43 3.58 -1.18 5.91
C GLY A 43 4.31 -0.59 7.11
N ILE A 44 5.62 -0.74 7.16
CA ILE A 44 6.49 -0.11 8.15
C ILE A 44 7.48 0.77 7.38
N MET A 45 7.61 2.03 7.78
CA MET A 45 8.44 3.00 7.08
C MET A 45 9.60 3.45 7.96
N VAL A 46 10.79 3.46 7.36
CA VAL A 46 11.98 4.09 7.95
C VAL A 46 12.37 5.25 7.03
N SER A 47 12.05 6.45 7.43
CA SER A 47 12.35 7.65 6.63
C SER A 47 12.70 8.82 7.53
N PRO A 48 13.95 9.31 7.50
CA PRO A 48 14.34 10.48 8.28
C PRO A 48 13.77 11.79 7.71
N GLY A 49 13.31 11.77 6.44
CA GLY A 49 12.77 12.96 5.76
C GLY A 49 11.25 13.13 5.90
N ILE A 50 10.55 12.18 6.52
CA ILE A 50 9.09 12.24 6.72
C ILE A 50 8.82 12.13 8.21
N ALA A 51 8.10 13.10 8.77
CA ALA A 51 7.74 13.07 10.19
C ALA A 51 6.90 11.82 10.52
N PRO A 52 7.03 11.25 11.74
CA PRO A 52 6.28 10.05 12.13
C PRO A 52 4.76 10.18 11.98
N ASP A 53 4.20 11.35 12.30
CA ASP A 53 2.77 11.62 12.16
C ASP A 53 2.34 11.60 10.70
N ASP A 54 3.19 12.08 9.79
CA ASP A 54 2.91 12.01 8.35
C ASP A 54 3.04 10.59 7.81
N GLN A 55 3.98 9.79 8.34
CA GLN A 55 4.07 8.36 8.00
C GLN A 55 2.79 7.63 8.41
N LEU A 56 2.25 7.92 9.59
CA LEU A 56 0.96 7.36 10.05
C LEU A 56 -0.21 7.81 9.15
N ARG A 57 -0.22 9.09 8.74
CA ARG A 57 -1.24 9.61 7.79
C ARG A 57 -1.19 8.93 6.43
N LEU A 58 0.00 8.51 6.01
CA LEU A 58 0.21 7.72 4.79
C LEU A 58 -0.12 6.23 4.96
N GLY A 59 -0.49 5.79 6.15
CA GLY A 59 -0.86 4.41 6.44
C GLY A 59 0.29 3.49 6.83
N PHE A 60 1.48 4.04 7.10
CA PHE A 60 2.66 3.30 7.53
C PHE A 60 2.90 3.42 9.02
N ALA A 61 3.33 2.34 9.67
CA ALA A 61 3.87 2.39 11.01
C ALA A 61 5.30 2.99 10.96
N PRO A 62 5.59 4.06 11.72
CA PRO A 62 6.91 4.65 11.71
C PRO A 62 7.92 3.80 12.48
N ALA A 63 9.13 3.67 11.95
CA ALA A 63 10.27 3.10 12.67
C ALA A 63 11.50 4.00 12.45
N ARG A 64 12.36 4.09 13.47
CA ARG A 64 13.54 4.97 13.43
C ARG A 64 14.72 4.33 12.71
N THR A 65 14.79 3.00 12.75
CA THR A 65 15.88 2.22 12.15
C THR A 65 15.36 0.99 11.44
N PRO A 66 16.11 0.45 10.45
CA PRO A 66 15.75 -0.81 9.82
C PRO A 66 15.64 -1.98 10.81
N GLN A 67 16.45 -1.98 11.87
CA GLN A 67 16.42 -3.02 12.91
C GLN A 67 15.12 -2.95 13.72
N GLU A 68 14.68 -1.74 14.05
CA GLU A 68 13.39 -1.53 14.72
C GLU A 68 12.23 -1.99 13.81
N ALA A 69 12.25 -1.59 12.54
CA ALA A 69 11.26 -2.02 11.55
C ALA A 69 11.20 -3.54 11.40
N LEU A 70 12.35 -4.20 11.34
CA LEU A 70 12.44 -5.67 11.28
C LEU A 70 11.85 -6.32 12.55
N GLY A 71 12.19 -5.78 13.73
CA GLY A 71 11.62 -6.25 15.00
C GLY A 71 10.09 -6.13 15.04
N MET A 72 9.54 -5.01 14.57
CA MET A 72 8.10 -4.79 14.45
C MET A 72 7.47 -5.81 13.48
N ALA A 73 8.07 -5.99 12.30
CA ALA A 73 7.58 -6.93 11.30
C ALA A 73 7.55 -8.37 11.82
N LEU A 74 8.64 -8.83 12.45
CA LEU A 74 8.72 -10.16 13.04
C LEU A 74 7.76 -10.34 14.22
N GLY A 75 7.42 -9.28 14.93
CA GLY A 75 6.36 -9.29 15.95
C GLY A 75 4.96 -9.55 15.37
N ILE A 76 4.73 -9.16 14.13
CA ILE A 76 3.45 -9.35 13.42
C ILE A 76 3.37 -10.74 12.77
N VAL A 77 4.41 -11.13 12.02
CA VAL A 77 4.37 -12.33 11.18
C VAL A 77 5.02 -13.57 11.82
N GLY A 78 5.65 -13.40 12.96
CA GLY A 78 6.38 -14.47 13.68
C GLY A 78 7.87 -14.49 13.37
N ARG A 79 8.64 -15.08 14.30
CA ARG A 79 10.12 -15.09 14.22
C ARG A 79 10.68 -16.03 13.16
N ASP A 80 9.90 -17.02 12.74
CA ASP A 80 10.29 -18.01 11.73
C ASP A 80 9.91 -17.58 10.31
N ALA A 81 9.48 -16.33 10.13
CA ALA A 81 9.11 -15.79 8.83
C ALA A 81 10.31 -15.76 7.87
N ARG A 82 10.07 -16.12 6.61
CA ARG A 82 11.06 -15.95 5.54
C ARG A 82 11.16 -14.46 5.19
N ILE A 83 12.37 -13.97 5.06
CA ILE A 83 12.66 -12.56 4.77
C ILE A 83 13.26 -12.44 3.39
N ALA A 84 12.68 -11.59 2.54
CA ALA A 84 13.27 -11.18 1.28
C ALA A 84 13.73 -9.73 1.38
N VAL A 85 14.95 -9.46 0.94
CA VAL A 85 15.51 -8.09 0.88
C VAL A 85 15.56 -7.66 -0.58
N LEU A 86 14.75 -6.66 -0.94
CA LEU A 86 14.69 -6.10 -2.28
C LEU A 86 15.50 -4.79 -2.31
N ARG A 87 16.65 -4.83 -2.99
CA ARG A 87 17.41 -3.61 -3.31
C ARG A 87 16.80 -3.00 -4.56
N HIS A 88 16.73 -1.68 -4.64
CA HIS A 88 16.12 -0.96 -5.77
C HIS A 88 14.65 -1.37 -6.02
N GLY A 89 13.86 -1.43 -4.94
CA GLY A 89 12.47 -1.92 -4.97
C GLY A 89 11.55 -1.23 -5.99
N GLY A 90 11.88 0.00 -6.43
CA GLY A 90 11.14 0.68 -7.48
C GLY A 90 11.33 0.12 -8.90
N GLU A 91 12.35 -0.73 -9.08
CA GLU A 91 12.72 -1.32 -10.38
C GLU A 91 12.45 -2.82 -10.45
N ILE A 92 12.00 -3.43 -9.35
CA ILE A 92 11.84 -4.87 -9.21
C ILE A 92 10.38 -5.20 -8.87
N ALA A 93 9.77 -6.08 -9.63
CA ALA A 93 8.49 -6.71 -9.31
C ALA A 93 8.75 -8.13 -8.78
N PRO A 94 8.62 -8.39 -7.47
CA PRO A 94 8.82 -9.73 -6.94
C PRO A 94 7.65 -10.62 -7.36
N ILE A 95 7.98 -11.80 -7.89
CA ILE A 95 7.01 -12.87 -8.16
C ILE A 95 7.19 -13.92 -7.07
N VAL A 96 6.16 -14.15 -6.29
CA VAL A 96 6.14 -15.24 -5.31
C VAL A 96 5.48 -16.43 -5.97
N GLU A 97 6.23 -17.49 -6.22
CA GLU A 97 5.65 -18.79 -6.57
C GLU A 97 5.01 -19.35 -5.30
N ALA A 98 3.70 -19.18 -5.18
CA ALA A 98 2.94 -19.75 -4.11
C ALA A 98 2.47 -21.15 -4.53
N GLU A 99 2.77 -22.16 -3.72
CA GLU A 99 1.96 -23.36 -3.69
C GLU A 99 0.54 -22.94 -3.27
N ALA A 100 -0.40 -22.98 -4.21
CA ALA A 100 -1.79 -22.55 -4.05
C ALA A 100 -1.94 -21.08 -3.62
N GLN A 101 -1.98 -20.18 -4.57
CA GLN A 101 -2.46 -18.83 -4.32
C GLN A 101 -3.91 -18.91 -3.83
N PRO A 102 -4.23 -18.37 -2.64
CA PRO A 102 -5.60 -17.98 -2.41
C PRO A 102 -5.94 -16.97 -3.51
N GLU A 103 -7.02 -17.22 -4.22
CA GLU A 103 -7.56 -16.38 -5.29
C GLU A 103 -7.19 -14.92 -5.09
N VAL A 104 -6.37 -14.36 -5.97
CA VAL A 104 -6.09 -12.93 -5.98
C VAL A 104 -7.40 -12.27 -6.38
N LEU A 105 -8.17 -11.95 -5.35
CA LEU A 105 -9.51 -11.42 -5.46
C LEU A 105 -9.54 -10.22 -6.40
N GLY A 106 -10.09 -10.44 -7.58
CA GLY A 106 -10.82 -9.43 -8.31
C GLY A 106 -10.09 -8.66 -9.39
N MET A 107 -8.78 -8.78 -9.60
CA MET A 107 -8.14 -8.07 -10.72
C MET A 107 -8.55 -8.67 -12.08
N GLU A 108 -8.77 -9.95 -12.17
CA GLU A 108 -9.27 -10.56 -13.43
C GLU A 108 -10.68 -10.13 -13.78
N ARG A 109 -11.53 -9.86 -12.80
CA ARG A 109 -12.90 -9.38 -13.05
C ARG A 109 -12.95 -7.93 -13.56
N LEU A 110 -11.96 -7.10 -13.21
CA LEU A 110 -11.85 -5.73 -13.73
C LEU A 110 -11.42 -5.68 -15.19
N TRP A 111 -10.68 -6.70 -15.66
CA TRP A 111 -10.21 -6.78 -17.05
C TRP A 111 -11.09 -7.63 -17.96
N ALA A 112 -11.84 -8.59 -17.42
CA ALA A 112 -12.73 -9.46 -18.21
C ALA A 112 -13.91 -8.71 -18.85
N GLY A 113 -14.24 -7.51 -18.36
CA GLY A 113 -15.33 -6.69 -18.89
C GLY A 113 -14.96 -5.76 -20.05
N ARG A 114 -13.71 -5.70 -20.48
CA ARG A 114 -13.24 -4.82 -21.56
C ARG A 114 -12.57 -5.59 -22.68
N ARG A 115 -13.21 -6.57 -23.27
CA ARG A 115 -12.94 -6.91 -24.67
C ARG A 115 -13.88 -6.08 -25.50
N ALA A 116 -13.37 -4.96 -26.02
CA ALA A 116 -14.02 -4.20 -27.08
C ALA A 116 -14.11 -5.04 -28.35
N PRO A 117 -15.09 -4.75 -29.23
CA PRO A 117 -15.38 -5.49 -30.43
C PRO A 117 -14.24 -5.48 -31.43
#